data_8487251d436f3324de03342589732a88
#
_entry.id   8487251d436f3324de03342589732a88
#
_cell.length_a   1.000
_cell.length_b   1.000
_cell.length_c   1.000
_cell.angle_alpha   90.00
_cell.angle_beta   90.00
_cell.angle_gamma   90.00
#
_symmetry.space_group_name_H-M   'P 1'
#
loop_
_entity.id
_entity.type
_entity.pdbx_description
1 polymer ?
#
loop_
_entity_poly.entity_id
_entity_poly.type
_entity_poly.pdbx_seq_one_letter_code
_entity_poly.pdbx_strand_id
1 'polypeptide(L)'
;SAIVKYVSQRAGIGINAGRIRALGSPIRNGEAFHTGCIPFYKHFQTAVKSCSQGGVRGGAATLFYPLWHLEVENLLVLKNNRGVDDNRVRHLDYGVQFNKVMYSRLIKDDYITLFSPSDVPGLYDAFFEDQEEFERLYLQYEHIFNK
;
A
#
# COMPACT_ATOMS: atom_id res chain seq x y z
N SER A 1 18.85 -7.98 3.34
CA SER A 1 17.46 -7.76 3.73
C SER A 1 16.68 -9.07 3.72
N ALA A 2 15.53 -9.11 4.42
CA ALA A 2 14.65 -10.29 4.45
C ALA A 2 14.15 -10.65 3.04
N ILE A 3 13.85 -9.67 2.21
CA ILE A 3 13.41 -9.87 0.82
C ILE A 3 14.45 -10.68 0.03
N VAL A 4 15.70 -10.24 0.06
CA VAL A 4 16.81 -10.94 -0.65
C VAL A 4 16.97 -12.35 -0.12
N LYS A 5 16.93 -12.55 1.19
CA LYS A 5 17.07 -13.87 1.81
C LYS A 5 15.99 -14.85 1.35
N TYR A 6 14.72 -14.47 1.42
CA TYR A 6 13.62 -15.37 1.06
C TYR A 6 13.55 -15.64 -0.44
N VAL A 7 13.72 -14.61 -1.26
CA VAL A 7 13.63 -14.74 -2.71
C VAL A 7 14.82 -15.56 -3.25
N SER A 8 16.02 -15.37 -2.73
CA SER A 8 17.20 -16.17 -3.12
C SER A 8 17.06 -17.65 -2.76
N GLN A 9 16.23 -17.99 -1.78
CA GLN A 9 15.88 -19.36 -1.40
C GLN A 9 14.70 -19.94 -2.19
N ARG A 10 14.31 -19.31 -3.29
CA ARG A 10 13.18 -19.70 -4.15
C ARG A 10 11.81 -19.61 -3.46
N ALA A 11 11.71 -18.82 -2.41
CA ALA A 11 10.44 -18.54 -1.73
C ALA A 11 9.79 -17.30 -2.34
N GLY A 12 8.48 -17.34 -2.52
CA GLY A 12 7.69 -16.12 -2.75
C GLY A 12 7.62 -15.28 -1.48
N ILE A 13 7.40 -13.99 -1.61
CA ILE A 13 7.25 -13.09 -0.48
C ILE A 13 6.00 -12.22 -0.60
N GLY A 14 5.25 -12.11 0.49
CA GLY A 14 4.17 -11.14 0.65
C GLY A 14 4.64 -9.98 1.52
N ILE A 15 4.39 -8.76 1.09
CA ILE A 15 4.78 -7.55 1.80
C ILE A 15 3.54 -6.69 2.05
N ASN A 16 3.30 -6.36 3.32
CA ASN A 16 2.28 -5.39 3.67
C ASN A 16 2.88 -3.98 3.58
N ALA A 17 2.52 -3.26 2.53
CA ALA A 17 3.07 -1.94 2.20
C ALA A 17 2.16 -0.78 2.61
N GLY A 18 1.05 -1.06 3.30
CA GLY A 18 0.04 -0.05 3.64
C GLY A 18 0.48 0.99 4.67
N ARG A 19 1.59 0.76 5.37
CA ARG A 19 2.14 1.75 6.32
C ARG A 19 2.96 2.85 5.65
N ILE A 20 3.28 2.72 4.37
CA ILE A 20 4.04 3.74 3.65
C ILE A 20 3.20 5.00 3.52
N ARG A 21 3.75 6.11 3.95
CA ARG A 21 3.07 7.42 3.90
C ARG A 21 2.79 7.85 2.48
N ALA A 22 1.69 8.56 2.27
CA ALA A 22 1.35 9.12 0.98
C ALA A 22 2.31 10.24 0.57
N LEU A 23 2.36 10.49 -0.74
CA LEU A 23 3.10 11.61 -1.32
C LEU A 23 2.70 12.92 -0.65
N GLY A 24 3.69 13.71 -0.27
CA GLY A 24 3.49 15.00 0.37
C GLY A 24 3.25 14.95 1.88
N SER A 25 3.20 13.75 2.50
CA SER A 25 3.10 13.65 3.96
C SER A 25 4.35 14.22 4.64
N PRO A 26 4.20 15.06 5.70
CA PRO A 26 5.36 15.65 6.37
C PRO A 26 6.19 14.61 7.11
N ILE A 27 7.50 14.76 7.07
CA ILE A 27 8.48 14.00 7.82
C ILE A 27 9.44 14.95 8.52
N ARG A 28 10.17 14.47 9.53
CA ARG A 28 11.09 15.29 10.31
C ARG A 28 10.44 16.59 10.82
N ASN A 29 9.26 16.46 11.43
CA ASN A 29 8.50 17.61 11.97
C ASN A 29 8.21 18.72 10.94
N GLY A 30 8.04 18.35 9.66
CA GLY A 30 7.73 19.29 8.59
C GLY A 30 8.95 19.84 7.83
N GLU A 31 10.16 19.37 8.16
CA GLU A 31 11.38 19.78 7.45
C GLU A 31 11.47 19.19 6.05
N ALA A 32 10.80 18.07 5.81
CA ALA A 32 10.76 17.40 4.52
C ALA A 32 9.40 16.73 4.29
N PHE A 33 9.16 16.31 3.05
CA PHE A 33 7.92 15.64 2.66
C PHE A 33 8.20 14.27 2.05
N HIS A 34 7.29 13.33 2.29
CA HIS A 34 7.42 11.97 1.81
C HIS A 34 7.25 11.90 0.28
N THR A 35 8.03 11.04 -0.37
CA THR A 35 7.99 10.85 -1.82
C THR A 35 6.87 9.90 -2.29
N GLY A 36 6.12 9.32 -1.35
CA GLY A 36 4.99 8.42 -1.64
C GLY A 36 5.36 6.96 -1.74
N CYS A 37 4.38 6.12 -2.13
CA CYS A 37 4.53 4.67 -2.16
C CYS A 37 5.31 4.15 -3.37
N ILE A 38 5.18 4.77 -4.54
CA ILE A 38 5.73 4.25 -5.79
C ILE A 38 7.25 4.08 -5.75
N PRO A 39 8.06 5.04 -5.26
CA PRO A 39 9.51 4.85 -5.13
C PRO A 39 9.89 3.65 -4.25
N PHE A 40 9.16 3.42 -3.16
CA PHE A 40 9.38 2.23 -2.31
C PHE A 40 9.02 0.93 -3.02
N TYR A 41 7.92 0.92 -3.78
CA TYR A 41 7.52 -0.24 -4.57
C TYR A 41 8.54 -0.57 -5.65
N LYS A 42 9.11 0.44 -6.31
CA LYS A 42 10.21 0.27 -7.26
C LYS A 42 11.45 -0.33 -6.60
N HIS A 43 11.77 0.11 -5.40
CA HIS A 43 12.88 -0.46 -4.62
C HIS A 43 12.62 -1.94 -4.30
N PHE A 44 11.42 -2.29 -3.85
CA PHE A 44 11.05 -3.69 -3.61
C PHE A 44 11.13 -4.52 -4.89
N GLN A 45 10.63 -4.01 -6.01
CA GLN A 45 10.73 -4.66 -7.31
C GLN A 45 12.18 -4.94 -7.70
N THR A 46 13.07 -3.96 -7.53
CA THR A 46 14.50 -4.11 -7.81
C THR A 46 15.13 -5.18 -6.92
N ALA A 47 14.81 -5.17 -5.62
CA ALA A 47 15.31 -6.18 -4.68
C ALA A 47 14.86 -7.61 -5.08
N VAL A 48 13.62 -7.78 -5.49
CA VAL A 48 13.06 -9.06 -5.94
C VAL A 48 13.72 -9.51 -7.26
N LYS A 49 13.86 -8.59 -8.22
CA LYS A 49 14.48 -8.88 -9.52
C LYS A 49 15.96 -9.19 -9.43
N SER A 50 16.66 -8.67 -8.43
CA SER A 50 18.08 -8.94 -8.22
C SER A 50 18.34 -10.39 -7.82
N CYS A 51 17.31 -11.12 -7.41
CA CYS A 51 17.40 -12.52 -6.99
C CYS A 51 16.92 -13.43 -8.10
N SER A 52 17.84 -14.22 -8.66
CA SER A 52 17.52 -15.25 -9.64
C SER A 52 17.24 -16.58 -8.95
N GLN A 53 16.12 -17.21 -9.30
CA GLN A 53 15.76 -18.52 -8.77
C GLN A 53 16.33 -19.63 -9.70
N GLY A 54 17.55 -20.07 -9.41
CA GLY A 54 18.23 -21.12 -10.19
C GLY A 54 18.67 -20.70 -11.59
N GLY A 55 18.81 -19.39 -11.83
CA GLY A 55 19.22 -18.84 -13.13
C GLY A 55 18.14 -18.86 -14.22
N VAL A 56 16.98 -19.45 -13.95
CA VAL A 56 15.89 -19.65 -14.93
C VAL A 56 14.64 -18.86 -14.57
N ARG A 57 14.39 -18.62 -13.28
CA ARG A 57 13.20 -17.95 -12.79
C ARG A 57 13.56 -16.76 -11.92
N GLY A 58 12.97 -15.61 -12.20
CA GLY A 58 13.05 -14.43 -11.33
C GLY A 58 12.31 -14.61 -10.03
N GLY A 59 12.64 -13.78 -9.04
CA GLY A 59 11.92 -13.72 -7.78
C GLY A 59 10.47 -13.25 -7.96
N ALA A 60 9.60 -13.62 -7.03
CA ALA A 60 8.20 -13.22 -7.01
C ALA A 60 7.83 -12.56 -5.66
N ALA A 61 7.05 -11.49 -5.72
CA ALA A 61 6.53 -10.83 -4.53
C ALA A 61 5.14 -10.25 -4.80
N THR A 62 4.31 -10.23 -3.75
CA THR A 62 3.02 -9.55 -3.75
C THR A 62 3.04 -8.43 -2.71
N LEU A 63 2.64 -7.23 -3.11
CA LEU A 63 2.46 -6.09 -2.22
C LEU A 63 0.98 -5.91 -1.88
N PHE A 64 0.69 -5.78 -0.59
CA PHE A 64 -0.66 -5.56 -0.08
C PHE A 64 -0.81 -4.14 0.44
N TYR A 65 -1.91 -3.49 0.11
CA TYR A 65 -2.24 -2.16 0.60
C TYR A 65 -3.75 -2.01 0.84
N PRO A 66 -4.16 -1.19 1.83
CA PRO A 66 -5.58 -1.02 2.12
C PRO A 66 -6.26 -0.10 1.09
N LEU A 67 -7.53 -0.38 0.81
CA LEU A 67 -8.34 0.43 -0.11
C LEU A 67 -8.47 1.90 0.32
N TRP A 68 -8.39 2.17 1.61
CA TRP A 68 -8.49 3.54 2.15
C TRP A 68 -7.19 4.35 2.10
N HIS A 69 -6.10 3.81 1.52
CA HIS A 69 -4.85 4.56 1.36
C HIS A 69 -5.01 5.72 0.38
N LEU A 70 -4.46 6.88 0.71
CA LEU A 70 -4.60 8.11 -0.08
C LEU A 70 -4.13 7.96 -1.53
N GLU A 71 -3.14 7.11 -1.79
CA GLU A 71 -2.61 6.86 -3.14
C GLU A 71 -3.26 5.70 -3.87
N VAL A 72 -4.40 5.16 -3.38
CA VAL A 72 -5.00 3.93 -3.93
C VAL A 72 -5.28 4.01 -5.43
N GLU A 73 -5.74 5.14 -5.94
CA GLU A 73 -6.01 5.29 -7.37
C GLU A 73 -4.74 5.13 -8.22
N ASN A 74 -3.62 5.66 -7.76
CA ASN A 74 -2.32 5.47 -8.41
C ASN A 74 -1.81 4.04 -8.27
N LEU A 75 -2.06 3.40 -7.12
CA LEU A 75 -1.61 2.04 -6.84
C LEU A 75 -2.37 1.01 -7.68
N LEU A 76 -3.66 1.24 -7.94
CA LEU A 76 -4.49 0.35 -8.75
C LEU A 76 -4.01 0.22 -10.20
N VAL A 77 -3.27 1.18 -10.72
CA VAL A 77 -2.80 1.21 -12.11
C VAL A 77 -1.32 0.88 -12.27
N LEU A 78 -0.65 0.40 -11.22
CA LEU A 78 0.79 0.14 -11.25
C LEU A 78 1.22 -0.90 -12.28
N LYS A 79 0.36 -1.87 -12.60
CA LYS A 79 0.60 -2.88 -13.65
C LYS A 79 0.06 -2.48 -15.02
N ASN A 80 -0.60 -1.35 -15.14
CA ASN A 80 -1.21 -0.93 -16.40
C ASN A 80 -0.13 -0.66 -17.45
N ASN A 81 -0.38 -1.08 -18.69
CA ASN A 81 0.52 -0.89 -19.82
C ASN A 81 0.40 0.51 -20.46
N ARG A 82 -0.51 1.33 -19.98
CA ARG A 82 -0.73 2.70 -20.46
C ARG A 82 -0.11 3.70 -19.49
N GLY A 83 0.37 4.82 -20.02
CA GLY A 83 0.92 5.92 -19.25
C GLY A 83 2.45 5.91 -19.13
N VAL A 84 2.97 6.78 -18.26
CA VAL A 84 4.42 6.98 -18.08
C VAL A 84 5.02 5.81 -17.30
N ASP A 85 6.10 5.24 -17.84
CA ASP A 85 6.77 4.08 -17.22
C ASP A 85 7.28 4.37 -15.80
N ASP A 86 7.64 5.60 -15.50
CA ASP A 86 8.10 6.00 -14.17
C ASP A 86 7.06 5.82 -13.08
N ASN A 87 5.78 5.80 -13.45
CA ASN A 87 4.66 5.59 -12.52
C ASN A 87 4.15 4.15 -12.51
N ARG A 88 4.92 3.21 -13.05
CA ARG A 88 4.54 1.79 -13.15
C ARG A 88 5.53 0.89 -12.43
N VAL A 89 4.99 -0.11 -11.74
CA VAL A 89 5.76 -1.16 -11.07
C VAL A 89 5.13 -2.49 -11.48
N ARG A 90 5.52 -3.00 -12.67
CA ARG A 90 4.82 -4.07 -13.38
C ARG A 90 5.22 -5.48 -12.99
N HIS A 91 6.39 -5.63 -12.34
CA HIS A 91 6.97 -6.94 -12.04
C HIS A 91 6.62 -7.48 -10.65
N LEU A 92 5.77 -6.76 -9.91
CA LEU A 92 5.19 -7.19 -8.66
C LEU A 92 3.71 -7.51 -8.84
N ASP A 93 3.20 -8.39 -8.01
CA ASP A 93 1.76 -8.60 -7.87
C ASP A 93 1.22 -7.71 -6.75
N TYR A 94 -0.08 -7.45 -6.78
CA TYR A 94 -0.71 -6.53 -5.85
C TYR A 94 -2.00 -7.13 -5.29
N GLY A 95 -2.21 -6.94 -3.99
CA GLY A 95 -3.46 -7.24 -3.31
C GLY A 95 -4.02 -5.97 -2.66
N VAL A 96 -5.26 -5.64 -2.98
CA VAL A 96 -5.99 -4.56 -2.32
C VAL A 96 -6.71 -5.15 -1.12
N GLN A 97 -6.49 -4.56 0.05
CA GLN A 97 -7.13 -5.00 1.29
C GLN A 97 -8.33 -4.12 1.61
N PHE A 98 -9.46 -4.74 1.89
CA PHE A 98 -10.64 -4.05 2.39
C PHE A 98 -11.35 -4.88 3.44
N ASN A 99 -12.15 -4.22 4.23
CA ASN A 99 -12.88 -4.84 5.33
C ASN A 99 -14.39 -4.66 5.18
N LYS A 100 -15.14 -5.02 6.20
CA LYS A 100 -16.60 -4.95 6.19
C LYS A 100 -17.13 -3.54 5.92
N VAL A 101 -16.51 -2.50 6.49
CA VAL A 101 -16.92 -1.10 6.28
C VAL A 101 -16.76 -0.71 4.81
N MET A 102 -15.57 -0.98 4.24
CA MET A 102 -15.27 -0.69 2.84
C MET A 102 -16.21 -1.46 1.90
N TYR A 103 -16.38 -2.74 2.16
CA TYR A 103 -17.26 -3.60 1.37
C TYR A 103 -18.72 -3.13 1.39
N SER A 104 -19.21 -2.77 2.56
CA SER A 104 -20.57 -2.22 2.72
C SER A 104 -20.77 -0.95 1.90
N ARG A 105 -19.79 -0.04 1.92
CA ARG A 105 -19.85 1.18 1.13
C ARG A 105 -19.79 0.92 -0.37
N LEU A 106 -18.95 -0.01 -0.81
CA LEU A 106 -18.89 -0.40 -2.22
C LEU A 106 -20.21 -0.95 -2.74
N ILE A 107 -20.86 -1.81 -1.95
CA ILE A 107 -22.17 -2.37 -2.32
C ILE A 107 -23.25 -1.27 -2.44
N LYS A 108 -23.19 -0.28 -1.55
CA LYS A 108 -24.16 0.84 -1.54
C LYS A 108 -23.82 1.96 -2.52
N ASP A 109 -22.75 1.82 -3.28
CA ASP A 109 -22.21 2.88 -4.15
C ASP A 109 -21.95 4.17 -3.39
N ASP A 110 -21.42 4.04 -2.19
CA ASP A 110 -21.09 5.13 -1.28
C ASP A 110 -19.60 5.51 -1.38
N TYR A 111 -19.25 6.66 -0.81
CA TYR A 111 -17.88 7.17 -0.82
C TYR A 111 -16.96 6.39 0.11
N ILE A 112 -15.71 6.27 -0.30
CA ILE A 112 -14.61 5.80 0.55
C ILE A 112 -13.64 6.95 0.73
N THR A 113 -13.48 7.41 1.96
CA THR A 113 -12.50 8.46 2.28
C THR A 113 -11.12 7.87 2.34
N LEU A 114 -10.17 8.51 1.66
CA LEU A 114 -8.79 8.07 1.57
C LEU A 114 -7.92 8.85 2.54
N PHE A 115 -7.02 8.15 3.22
CA PHE A 115 -6.13 8.75 4.20
C PHE A 115 -4.68 8.34 3.99
N SER A 116 -3.74 9.25 4.29
CA SER A 116 -2.36 8.84 4.55
C SER A 116 -2.29 8.22 5.95
N PRO A 117 -1.64 7.05 6.12
CA PRO A 117 -1.58 6.39 7.42
C PRO A 117 -1.01 7.28 8.54
N SER A 118 -0.13 8.21 8.21
CA SER A 118 0.46 9.13 9.18
C SER A 118 -0.52 10.17 9.75
N ASP A 119 -1.61 10.46 9.01
CA ASP A 119 -2.61 11.45 9.42
C ASP A 119 -3.72 10.85 10.29
N VAL A 120 -3.78 9.55 10.36
CA VAL A 120 -4.84 8.81 11.05
C VAL A 120 -4.27 7.76 12.01
N PRO A 121 -3.59 8.18 13.09
CA PRO A 121 -2.98 7.27 14.05
C PRO A 121 -3.95 6.20 14.55
N GLY A 122 -3.48 4.96 14.60
CA GLY A 122 -4.26 3.81 15.07
C GLY A 122 -5.15 3.16 14.03
N LEU A 123 -5.46 3.83 12.91
CA LEU A 123 -6.39 3.29 11.91
C LEU A 123 -5.84 2.04 11.22
N TYR A 124 -4.57 2.06 10.85
CA TYR A 124 -3.92 0.92 10.19
C TYR A 124 -3.92 -0.34 11.07
N ASP A 125 -3.55 -0.21 12.33
CA ASP A 125 -3.56 -1.34 13.26
C ASP A 125 -4.98 -1.85 13.50
N ALA A 126 -5.95 -0.97 13.71
CA ALA A 126 -7.35 -1.33 13.88
C ALA A 126 -7.92 -2.05 12.65
N PHE A 127 -7.50 -1.66 11.45
CA PHE A 127 -7.91 -2.30 10.20
C PHE A 127 -7.65 -3.82 10.21
N PHE A 128 -6.54 -4.26 10.79
CA PHE A 128 -6.18 -5.67 10.86
C PHE A 128 -6.61 -6.36 12.16
N GLU A 129 -6.69 -5.64 13.26
CA GLU A 129 -6.78 -6.24 14.59
C GLU A 129 -8.16 -6.09 15.23
N ASP A 130 -8.90 -5.00 14.92
CA ASP A 130 -10.15 -4.69 15.61
C ASP A 130 -11.13 -3.96 14.68
N GLN A 131 -12.07 -4.71 14.13
CA GLN A 131 -13.06 -4.21 13.18
C GLN A 131 -13.95 -3.10 13.76
N GLU A 132 -14.36 -3.22 15.02
CA GLU A 132 -15.21 -2.22 15.67
C GLU A 132 -14.44 -0.91 15.92
N GLU A 133 -13.20 -1.02 16.37
CA GLU A 133 -12.31 0.12 16.56
C GLU A 133 -11.99 0.80 15.23
N PHE A 134 -11.78 0.02 14.16
CA PHE A 134 -11.59 0.59 12.82
C PHE A 134 -12.79 1.42 12.40
N GLU A 135 -14.00 0.89 12.53
CA GLU A 135 -15.22 1.62 12.17
C GLU A 135 -15.35 2.92 12.95
N ARG A 136 -15.12 2.87 14.27
CA ARG A 136 -15.17 4.04 15.13
C ARG A 136 -14.16 5.10 14.72
N LEU A 137 -12.90 4.71 14.52
CA LEU A 137 -11.83 5.61 14.12
C LEU A 137 -12.05 6.17 12.71
N TYR A 138 -12.45 5.33 11.77
CA TYR A 138 -12.68 5.74 10.39
C TYR A 138 -13.76 6.81 10.30
N LEU A 139 -14.89 6.62 10.95
CA LEU A 139 -15.97 7.59 11.01
C LEU A 139 -15.54 8.89 11.73
N GLN A 140 -14.79 8.77 12.80
CA GLN A 140 -14.25 9.91 13.52
C GLN A 140 -13.31 10.75 12.64
N TYR A 141 -12.38 10.11 11.95
CA TYR A 141 -11.44 10.80 11.06
C TYR A 141 -12.16 11.42 9.86
N GLU A 142 -13.13 10.73 9.28
CA GLU A 142 -13.97 11.32 8.23
C GLU A 142 -14.65 12.60 8.70
N HIS A 143 -15.20 12.59 9.89
CA HIS A 143 -15.86 13.77 10.46
C HIS A 143 -14.88 14.93 10.67
N ILE A 144 -13.66 14.65 11.15
CA ILE A 144 -12.61 15.64 11.39
C ILE A 144 -12.13 16.28 10.10
N PHE A 145 -11.84 15.45 9.08
CA PHE A 145 -11.20 15.90 7.84
C PHE A 145 -12.17 16.44 6.78
N ASN A 146 -13.46 16.12 6.88
CA ASN A 146 -14.49 16.58 5.94
C ASN A 146 -15.23 17.85 6.40
N LYS A 147 -14.68 18.58 7.34
CA LYS A 147 -15.24 19.86 7.77
C LYS A 147 -14.79 21.01 6.86
#